data_271ff5d5ae8d72eca982cabf1e12c502
#
_entry.id   271ff5d5ae8d72eca982cabf1e12c502
#
_cell.length_a   1.000
_cell.length_b   1.000
_cell.length_c   1.000
_cell.angle_alpha   90.00
_cell.angle_beta   90.00
_cell.angle_gamma   90.00
#
_symmetry.space_group_name_H-M   'P 1'
#
loop_
_entity.id
_entity.type
_entity.pdbx_description
1 polymer ?
#
loop_
_entity_poly.entity_id
_entity_poly.type
_entity_poly.pdbx_seq_one_letter_code
_entity_poly.pdbx_strand_id
1 'polypeptide(L)'
;MTERERIVFLLNQAADRYGVDRRYIHSIAHIESRHRHFVSGNVIQSRVGALGVMQLMPTTAAGLGVNPINLEDNIEGGVRYFRQRLDLAGGDVPTAIAMYYAGIGNVRQRGALQWPGVQTYIRNFQGLVNSPSILAMARDGEQVRDGEQVGPELPTVTPIVPTGQGVNFLVIVLVVIVLIGLLYL
;
A
#
# COMPACT_ATOMS: atom_id res chain seq x y z
N MET A 1 25.54 -3.83 5.40
CA MET A 1 24.07 -3.99 5.43
C MET A 1 23.71 -5.13 4.50
N THR A 2 23.08 -6.17 5.02
CA THR A 2 22.55 -7.29 4.22
C THR A 2 21.33 -6.85 3.40
N GLU A 3 20.93 -7.65 2.39
CA GLU A 3 19.68 -7.38 1.64
C GLU A 3 18.47 -7.28 2.57
N ARG A 4 18.37 -8.18 3.55
CA ARG A 4 17.27 -8.19 4.50
C ARG A 4 17.21 -6.92 5.36
N GLU A 5 18.33 -6.47 5.89
CA GLU A 5 18.43 -5.22 6.65
C GLU A 5 18.03 -4.01 5.80
N ARG A 6 18.49 -3.98 4.53
CA ARG A 6 18.10 -2.94 3.58
C ARG A 6 16.59 -2.95 3.30
N ILE A 7 15.99 -4.12 3.10
CA ILE A 7 14.54 -4.26 2.91
C ILE A 7 13.78 -3.75 4.14
N VAL A 8 14.17 -4.15 5.36
CA VAL A 8 13.53 -3.69 6.60
C VAL A 8 13.61 -2.17 6.72
N PHE A 9 14.77 -1.59 6.50
CA PHE A 9 14.97 -0.14 6.52
C PHE A 9 14.08 0.59 5.51
N LEU A 10 14.05 0.14 4.26
CA LEU A 10 13.25 0.76 3.20
C LEU A 10 11.74 0.62 3.44
N LEU A 11 11.28 -0.53 3.96
CA LEU A 11 9.88 -0.73 4.33
C LEU A 11 9.45 0.22 5.44
N ASN A 12 10.29 0.42 6.47
CA ASN A 12 10.01 1.37 7.55
C ASN A 12 9.93 2.81 7.02
N GLN A 13 10.90 3.21 6.18
CA GLN A 13 10.89 4.55 5.57
C GLN A 13 9.64 4.80 4.71
N ALA A 14 9.26 3.83 3.88
CA ALA A 14 8.10 3.95 3.03
C ALA A 14 6.80 3.97 3.86
N ALA A 15 6.70 3.10 4.88
CA ALA A 15 5.56 3.09 5.80
C ALA A 15 5.35 4.44 6.48
N ASP A 16 6.43 5.03 7.01
CA ASP A 16 6.40 6.36 7.64
C ASP A 16 5.98 7.44 6.64
N ARG A 17 6.55 7.43 5.44
CA ARG A 17 6.25 8.41 4.38
C ARG A 17 4.77 8.41 4.00
N TYR A 18 4.16 7.24 3.92
CA TYR A 18 2.75 7.10 3.54
C TYR A 18 1.78 7.04 4.74
N GLY A 19 2.27 7.21 5.98
CA GLY A 19 1.43 7.15 7.17
C GLY A 19 0.73 5.81 7.35
N VAL A 20 1.44 4.71 7.05
CA VAL A 20 0.96 3.35 7.23
C VAL A 20 1.67 2.71 8.43
N ASP A 21 0.95 1.97 9.25
CA ASP A 21 1.58 1.21 10.33
C ASP A 21 2.64 0.25 9.77
N ARG A 22 3.89 0.40 10.24
CA ARG A 22 5.04 -0.41 9.81
C ARG A 22 4.76 -1.92 9.94
N ARG A 23 4.01 -2.33 10.98
CA ARG A 23 3.63 -3.73 11.21
C ARG A 23 2.81 -4.30 10.06
N TYR A 24 1.93 -3.49 9.47
CA TYR A 24 1.12 -3.92 8.33
C TYR A 24 2.00 -4.20 7.12
N ILE A 25 2.93 -3.30 6.83
CA ILE A 25 3.83 -3.42 5.68
C ILE A 25 4.77 -4.61 5.83
N HIS A 26 5.34 -4.81 7.02
CA HIS A 26 6.17 -5.99 7.29
C HIS A 26 5.38 -7.30 7.21
N SER A 27 4.12 -7.32 7.66
CA SER A 27 3.26 -8.51 7.57
C SER A 27 2.97 -8.86 6.11
N ILE A 28 2.65 -7.87 5.28
CA ILE A 28 2.46 -8.06 3.83
C ILE A 28 3.76 -8.59 3.21
N ALA A 29 4.89 -7.91 3.39
CA ALA A 29 6.18 -8.32 2.81
C ALA A 29 6.60 -9.72 3.28
N HIS A 30 6.25 -10.11 4.51
CA HIS A 30 6.49 -11.47 5.00
C HIS A 30 5.64 -12.51 4.25
N ILE A 31 4.36 -12.25 4.07
CA ILE A 31 3.45 -13.17 3.36
C ILE A 31 3.88 -13.31 1.91
N GLU A 32 4.18 -12.20 1.24
CA GLU A 32 4.46 -12.14 -0.18
C GLU A 32 5.81 -12.78 -0.55
N SER A 33 6.86 -12.52 0.23
CA SER A 33 8.23 -12.89 -0.17
C SER A 33 9.14 -13.36 0.97
N ARG A 34 8.66 -13.33 2.24
CA ARG A 34 9.49 -13.49 3.44
C ARG A 34 10.64 -12.46 3.51
N HIS A 35 10.36 -11.20 3.13
CA HIS A 35 11.35 -10.12 3.04
C HIS A 35 12.52 -10.45 2.12
N ARG A 36 12.26 -10.99 0.93
CA ARG A 36 13.26 -11.24 -0.11
C ARG A 36 12.85 -10.53 -1.39
N HIS A 37 13.78 -9.91 -2.06
CA HIS A 37 13.56 -9.33 -3.39
C HIS A 37 14.24 -10.15 -4.47
N PHE A 38 15.44 -10.67 -4.15
CA PHE A 38 16.21 -11.51 -5.04
C PHE A 38 16.36 -12.93 -4.50
N VAL A 39 16.42 -13.90 -5.41
CA VAL A 39 16.82 -15.29 -5.13
C VAL A 39 17.76 -15.73 -6.26
N SER A 40 18.99 -16.13 -5.89
CA SER A 40 20.01 -16.51 -6.86
C SER A 40 20.27 -15.45 -7.93
N GLY A 41 20.27 -14.16 -7.53
CA GLY A 41 20.50 -13.02 -8.40
C GLY A 41 19.32 -12.57 -9.27
N ASN A 42 18.20 -13.27 -9.21
CA ASN A 42 16.98 -12.92 -9.95
C ASN A 42 15.91 -12.37 -9.03
N VAL A 43 15.12 -11.42 -9.53
CA VAL A 43 13.95 -10.91 -8.81
C VAL A 43 12.93 -12.03 -8.61
N ILE A 44 12.42 -12.17 -7.40
CA ILE A 44 11.39 -13.15 -7.09
C ILE A 44 10.14 -12.88 -7.93
N GLN A 45 9.65 -13.90 -8.61
CA GLN A 45 8.44 -13.84 -9.40
C GLN A 45 7.49 -14.98 -9.01
N SER A 46 6.21 -14.66 -8.81
CA SER A 46 5.17 -15.66 -8.59
C SER A 46 4.76 -16.33 -9.91
N ARG A 47 4.01 -17.45 -9.82
CA ARG A 47 3.46 -18.13 -10.99
C ARG A 47 2.55 -17.26 -11.86
N VAL A 48 1.92 -16.25 -11.27
CA VAL A 48 1.03 -15.31 -11.99
C VAL A 48 1.74 -14.02 -12.41
N GLY A 49 3.07 -13.94 -12.21
CA GLY A 49 3.88 -12.84 -12.69
C GLY A 49 4.04 -11.67 -11.72
N ALA A 50 3.60 -11.78 -10.46
CA ALA A 50 3.88 -10.75 -9.45
C ALA A 50 5.36 -10.73 -9.08
N LEU A 51 5.95 -9.55 -8.85
CA LEU A 51 7.39 -9.32 -8.78
C LEU A 51 7.82 -8.72 -7.42
N GLY A 52 8.96 -9.17 -6.95
CA GLY A 52 9.74 -8.57 -5.86
C GLY A 52 9.16 -8.75 -4.48
N VAL A 53 9.71 -7.99 -3.52
CA VAL A 53 9.41 -8.14 -2.09
C VAL A 53 7.95 -7.89 -1.75
N MET A 54 7.28 -6.97 -2.46
CA MET A 54 5.86 -6.63 -2.27
C MET A 54 4.93 -7.33 -3.28
N GLN A 55 5.47 -8.22 -4.14
CA GLN A 55 4.73 -9.00 -5.14
C GLN A 55 3.77 -8.13 -5.98
N LEU A 56 4.30 -7.05 -6.57
CA LEU A 56 3.52 -6.19 -7.44
C LEU A 56 3.31 -6.86 -8.81
N MET A 57 2.05 -6.88 -9.25
CA MET A 57 1.74 -7.22 -10.65
C MET A 57 2.29 -6.14 -11.58
N PRO A 58 2.85 -6.50 -12.76
CA PRO A 58 3.37 -5.52 -13.73
C PRO A 58 2.38 -4.43 -14.11
N THR A 59 1.10 -4.77 -14.25
CA THR A 59 0.02 -3.80 -14.54
C THR A 59 -0.21 -2.82 -13.38
N THR A 60 -0.12 -3.31 -12.13
CA THR A 60 -0.21 -2.46 -10.94
C THR A 60 0.99 -1.52 -10.86
N ALA A 61 2.20 -2.05 -11.06
CA ALA A 61 3.44 -1.26 -11.07
C ALA A 61 3.42 -0.17 -12.14
N ALA A 62 2.97 -0.49 -13.37
CA ALA A 62 2.79 0.47 -14.46
C ALA A 62 1.79 1.58 -14.08
N GLY A 63 0.65 1.22 -13.49
CA GLY A 63 -0.35 2.20 -13.03
C GLY A 63 0.14 3.09 -11.88
N LEU A 64 1.16 2.62 -11.14
CA LEU A 64 1.83 3.40 -10.11
C LEU A 64 3.06 4.18 -10.63
N GLY A 65 3.50 3.94 -11.86
CA GLY A 65 4.70 4.57 -12.43
C GLY A 65 5.99 4.10 -11.75
N VAL A 66 6.08 2.83 -11.32
CA VAL A 66 7.25 2.25 -10.65
C VAL A 66 7.79 1.04 -11.43
N ASN A 67 9.09 0.77 -11.30
CA ASN A 67 9.73 -0.43 -11.87
C ASN A 67 9.75 -1.55 -10.81
N PRO A 68 8.93 -2.60 -10.90
CA PRO A 68 8.85 -3.63 -9.86
C PRO A 68 10.09 -4.51 -9.75
N ILE A 69 11.04 -4.43 -10.69
CA ILE A 69 12.32 -5.14 -10.65
C ILE A 69 13.31 -4.41 -9.72
N ASN A 70 13.20 -3.09 -9.61
CA ASN A 70 14.00 -2.31 -8.68
C ASN A 70 13.47 -2.47 -7.26
N LEU A 71 14.36 -2.70 -6.30
CA LEU A 71 13.97 -2.95 -4.91
C LEU A 71 13.24 -1.76 -4.27
N GLU A 72 13.80 -0.57 -4.44
CA GLU A 72 13.25 0.67 -3.88
C GLU A 72 11.88 0.98 -4.48
N ASP A 73 11.77 0.91 -5.79
CA ASP A 73 10.54 1.13 -6.53
C ASP A 73 9.45 0.10 -6.17
N ASN A 74 9.84 -1.16 -5.97
CA ASN A 74 8.93 -2.23 -5.58
C ASN A 74 8.35 -1.97 -4.19
N ILE A 75 9.18 -1.55 -3.23
CA ILE A 75 8.75 -1.21 -1.87
C ILE A 75 7.88 0.04 -1.90
N GLU A 76 8.35 1.11 -2.53
CA GLU A 76 7.61 2.37 -2.66
C GLU A 76 6.23 2.15 -3.28
N GLY A 77 6.18 1.42 -4.40
CA GLY A 77 4.94 1.08 -5.08
C GLY A 77 4.01 0.22 -4.25
N GLY A 78 4.54 -0.80 -3.56
CA GLY A 78 3.76 -1.70 -2.73
C GLY A 78 3.12 -1.03 -1.53
N VAL A 79 3.89 -0.17 -0.83
CA VAL A 79 3.38 0.58 0.33
C VAL A 79 2.34 1.61 -0.10
N ARG A 80 2.60 2.36 -1.18
CA ARG A 80 1.66 3.31 -1.77
C ARG A 80 0.38 2.61 -2.24
N TYR A 81 0.50 1.43 -2.87
CA TYR A 81 -0.63 0.62 -3.27
C TYR A 81 -1.48 0.21 -2.08
N PHE A 82 -0.86 -0.29 -0.99
CA PHE A 82 -1.58 -0.64 0.23
C PHE A 82 -2.26 0.57 0.88
N ARG A 83 -1.57 1.73 0.97
CA ARG A 83 -2.18 2.98 1.46
C ARG A 83 -3.46 3.32 0.71
N GLN A 84 -3.43 3.27 -0.63
CA GLN A 84 -4.62 3.50 -1.44
C GLN A 84 -5.75 2.49 -1.14
N ARG A 85 -5.41 1.22 -0.85
CA ARG A 85 -6.43 0.22 -0.46
C ARG A 85 -7.02 0.53 0.90
N LEU A 86 -6.19 0.98 1.83
CA LEU A 86 -6.62 1.36 3.17
C LEU A 86 -7.58 2.58 3.13
N ASP A 87 -7.26 3.58 2.32
CA ASP A 87 -8.13 4.74 2.09
C ASP A 87 -9.48 4.34 1.48
N LEU A 88 -9.45 3.50 0.43
CA LEU A 88 -10.65 2.99 -0.24
C LEU A 88 -11.52 2.09 0.63
N ALA A 89 -10.93 1.47 1.65
CA ALA A 89 -11.61 0.67 2.65
C ALA A 89 -12.11 1.49 3.86
N GLY A 90 -11.90 2.83 3.86
CA GLY A 90 -12.28 3.68 4.99
C GLY A 90 -11.50 3.37 6.27
N GLY A 91 -10.28 2.84 6.15
CA GLY A 91 -9.46 2.41 7.28
C GLY A 91 -9.72 0.97 7.75
N ASP A 92 -10.68 0.25 7.18
CA ASP A 92 -10.91 -1.17 7.51
C ASP A 92 -9.78 -2.05 6.97
N VAL A 93 -8.89 -2.46 7.86
CA VAL A 93 -7.67 -3.21 7.53
C VAL A 93 -7.95 -4.55 6.86
N PRO A 94 -8.87 -5.41 7.36
CA PRO A 94 -9.22 -6.66 6.68
C PRO A 94 -9.67 -6.47 5.23
N THR A 95 -10.51 -5.47 4.96
CA THR A 95 -10.96 -5.15 3.61
C THR A 95 -9.81 -4.61 2.74
N ALA A 96 -8.94 -3.75 3.29
CA ALA A 96 -7.76 -3.25 2.59
C ALA A 96 -6.80 -4.39 2.19
N ILE A 97 -6.56 -5.34 3.10
CA ILE A 97 -5.77 -6.56 2.85
C ILE A 97 -6.41 -7.42 1.76
N ALA A 98 -7.73 -7.61 1.80
CA ALA A 98 -8.45 -8.32 0.75
C ALA A 98 -8.30 -7.62 -0.62
N MET A 99 -8.40 -6.29 -0.66
CA MET A 99 -8.19 -5.50 -1.87
C MET A 99 -6.75 -5.55 -2.38
N TYR A 100 -5.76 -5.62 -1.49
CA TYR A 100 -4.36 -5.80 -1.86
C TYR A 100 -4.14 -7.14 -2.56
N TYR A 101 -4.61 -8.23 -1.96
CA TYR A 101 -4.45 -9.59 -2.45
C TYR A 101 -5.29 -9.90 -3.69
N ALA A 102 -6.58 -9.60 -3.66
CA ALA A 102 -7.52 -10.02 -4.70
C ALA A 102 -7.85 -8.92 -5.72
N GLY A 103 -7.45 -7.68 -5.46
CA GLY A 103 -7.82 -6.51 -6.26
C GLY A 103 -9.21 -5.95 -5.89
N ILE A 104 -9.35 -4.64 -6.05
CA ILE A 104 -10.55 -3.88 -5.66
C ILE A 104 -11.82 -4.36 -6.38
N GLY A 105 -11.74 -4.67 -7.68
CA GLY A 105 -12.89 -5.12 -8.47
C GLY A 105 -13.47 -6.43 -7.94
N ASN A 106 -12.61 -7.38 -7.56
CA ASN A 106 -13.05 -8.65 -7.00
C ASN A 106 -13.71 -8.48 -5.63
N VAL A 107 -13.15 -7.60 -4.79
CA VAL A 107 -13.72 -7.34 -3.46
C VAL A 107 -15.07 -6.64 -3.56
N ARG A 108 -15.19 -5.58 -4.38
CA ARG A 108 -16.42 -4.78 -4.46
C ARG A 108 -17.53 -5.40 -5.30
N GLN A 109 -17.19 -6.14 -6.35
CA GLN A 109 -18.16 -6.58 -7.35
C GLN A 109 -18.41 -8.09 -7.36
N ARG A 110 -17.45 -8.90 -6.83
CA ARG A 110 -17.49 -10.36 -6.93
C ARG A 110 -17.51 -11.08 -5.58
N GLY A 111 -17.68 -10.35 -4.49
CA GLY A 111 -17.75 -10.92 -3.14
C GLY A 111 -16.45 -11.61 -2.68
N ALA A 112 -15.29 -11.15 -3.17
CA ALA A 112 -14.01 -11.81 -2.90
C ALA A 112 -13.64 -11.89 -1.41
N LEU A 113 -14.25 -11.08 -0.56
CA LEU A 113 -14.11 -11.20 0.90
C LEU A 113 -14.45 -12.61 1.40
N GLN A 114 -15.35 -13.33 0.72
CA GLN A 114 -15.75 -14.69 1.10
C GLN A 114 -14.90 -15.79 0.45
N TRP A 115 -13.97 -15.44 -0.44
CA TRP A 115 -13.13 -16.44 -1.10
C TRP A 115 -12.16 -17.08 -0.10
N PRO A 116 -12.00 -18.42 -0.14
CA PRO A 116 -11.13 -19.13 0.82
C PRO A 116 -9.68 -18.62 0.82
N GLY A 117 -9.14 -18.27 -0.35
CA GLY A 117 -7.80 -17.70 -0.48
C GLY A 117 -7.66 -16.34 0.21
N VAL A 118 -8.67 -15.45 0.03
CA VAL A 118 -8.71 -14.13 0.67
C VAL A 118 -8.81 -14.28 2.20
N GLN A 119 -9.70 -15.14 2.68
CA GLN A 119 -9.85 -15.42 4.11
C GLN A 119 -8.57 -15.98 4.72
N THR A 120 -7.87 -16.85 3.99
CA THR A 120 -6.57 -17.39 4.43
C THR A 120 -5.51 -16.29 4.49
N TYR A 121 -5.46 -15.40 3.49
CA TYR A 121 -4.53 -14.28 3.48
C TYR A 121 -4.77 -13.33 4.66
N ILE A 122 -6.04 -12.97 4.93
CA ILE A 122 -6.43 -12.14 6.09
C ILE A 122 -6.01 -12.80 7.41
N ARG A 123 -6.29 -14.09 7.61
CA ARG A 123 -5.89 -14.81 8.84
C ARG A 123 -4.36 -14.82 9.02
N ASN A 124 -3.61 -15.07 7.95
CA ASN A 124 -2.14 -15.04 7.99
C ASN A 124 -1.62 -13.66 8.39
N PHE A 125 -2.21 -12.61 7.82
CA PHE A 125 -1.86 -11.23 8.18
C PHE A 125 -2.17 -10.96 9.66
N GLN A 126 -3.35 -11.29 10.16
CA GLN A 126 -3.74 -11.10 11.55
C GLN A 126 -2.84 -11.88 12.53
N GLY A 127 -2.43 -13.10 12.17
CA GLY A 127 -1.49 -13.89 12.95
C GLY A 127 -0.08 -13.32 13.01
N LEU A 128 0.32 -12.55 11.99
CA LEU A 128 1.67 -11.98 11.89
C LEU A 128 1.79 -10.60 12.53
N VAL A 129 0.78 -9.74 12.38
CA VAL A 129 0.86 -8.30 12.66
C VAL A 129 1.37 -7.95 14.06
N ASN A 130 1.14 -8.81 15.05
CA ASN A 130 1.61 -8.66 16.42
C ASN A 130 2.65 -9.72 16.81
N SER A 131 3.22 -10.46 15.84
CA SER A 131 4.27 -11.44 16.14
C SER A 131 5.56 -10.76 16.59
N PRO A 132 6.35 -11.39 17.48
CA PRO A 132 7.60 -10.80 17.97
C PRO A 132 8.56 -10.38 16.84
N SER A 133 8.63 -11.17 15.77
CA SER A 133 9.50 -10.89 14.63
C SER A 133 9.05 -9.64 13.85
N ILE A 134 7.75 -9.46 13.61
CA ILE A 134 7.21 -8.27 12.95
C ILE A 134 7.38 -7.04 13.84
N LEU A 135 7.12 -7.17 15.14
CA LEU A 135 7.31 -6.07 16.09
C LEU A 135 8.77 -5.62 16.16
N ALA A 136 9.73 -6.56 16.14
CA ALA A 136 11.14 -6.22 16.09
C ALA A 136 11.50 -5.43 14.84
N MET A 137 11.15 -5.92 13.65
CA MET A 137 11.41 -5.23 12.38
C MET A 137 10.75 -3.85 12.29
N ALA A 138 9.53 -3.70 12.80
CA ALA A 138 8.84 -2.41 12.82
C ALA A 138 9.49 -1.36 13.74
N ARG A 139 10.25 -1.80 14.76
CA ARG A 139 11.01 -0.92 15.67
C ARG A 139 12.40 -0.59 15.15
N ASP A 140 12.95 -1.39 14.23
CA ASP A 140 14.27 -1.13 13.68
C ASP A 140 14.33 0.27 13.05
N GLY A 141 15.33 1.05 13.46
CA GLY A 141 15.50 2.44 13.04
C GLY A 141 14.85 3.49 13.96
N GLU A 142 14.06 3.11 14.98
CA GLU A 142 13.59 4.09 15.99
C GLU A 142 14.73 4.59 16.89
N GLN A 143 15.76 3.77 17.13
CA GLN A 143 16.87 4.12 18.03
C GLN A 143 17.84 5.17 17.45
N VAL A 144 17.73 5.52 16.15
CA VAL A 144 18.60 6.54 15.52
C VAL A 144 18.04 7.96 15.69
N ARG A 145 16.76 8.11 16.07
CA ARG A 145 16.10 9.42 16.18
C ARG A 145 16.31 10.13 17.51
N ASP A 146 16.68 9.41 18.57
CA ASP A 146 16.81 10.00 19.90
C ASP A 146 18.16 10.72 20.13
N GLY A 147 19.06 10.75 19.14
CA GLY A 147 20.39 11.34 19.25
C GLY A 147 20.81 12.30 18.14
N GLU A 148 20.02 12.51 17.09
CA GLU A 148 20.42 13.36 15.97
C GLU A 148 19.55 14.62 15.93
N GLN A 149 20.21 15.77 16.13
CA GLN A 149 19.62 17.11 15.95
C GLN A 149 18.97 17.18 14.57
N VAL A 150 17.72 17.61 14.56
CA VAL A 150 16.90 17.88 13.39
C VAL A 150 17.72 18.68 12.35
N GLY A 151 18.15 18.02 11.29
CA GLY A 151 18.58 18.67 10.07
C GLY A 151 17.40 19.42 9.44
N PRO A 152 17.64 20.38 8.53
CA PRO A 152 16.60 21.30 8.07
C PRO A 152 15.37 20.54 7.55
N GLU A 153 14.20 20.99 8.02
CA GLU A 153 12.89 20.51 7.59
C GLU A 153 12.86 20.36 6.06
N LEU A 154 12.57 19.14 5.60
CA LEU A 154 12.20 18.93 4.21
C LEU A 154 10.95 19.79 3.94
N PRO A 155 10.91 20.51 2.79
CA PRO A 155 9.80 21.39 2.49
C PRO A 155 8.49 20.60 2.57
N THR A 156 7.59 21.04 3.43
CA THR A 156 6.20 20.62 3.50
C THR A 156 5.63 20.70 2.10
N VAL A 157 5.35 19.55 1.50
CA VAL A 157 4.57 19.51 0.27
C VAL A 157 3.18 19.96 0.66
N THR A 158 2.92 21.24 0.55
CA THR A 158 1.56 21.78 0.58
C THR A 158 0.77 21.07 -0.51
N PRO A 159 -0.40 20.49 -0.20
CA PRO A 159 -1.25 19.97 -1.26
C PRO A 159 -1.52 21.10 -2.23
N ILE A 160 -1.18 20.89 -3.51
CA ILE A 160 -1.56 21.81 -4.60
C ILE A 160 -3.08 21.71 -4.68
N VAL A 161 -3.77 22.59 -3.98
CA VAL A 161 -5.17 22.87 -4.24
C VAL A 161 -5.18 23.58 -5.59
N PRO A 162 -5.80 23.00 -6.64
CA PRO A 162 -5.92 23.72 -7.89
C PRO A 162 -6.76 24.98 -7.63
N THR A 163 -6.11 26.13 -7.64
CA THR A 163 -6.76 27.43 -7.71
C THR A 163 -7.31 27.60 -9.12
N GLY A 164 -8.41 26.91 -9.40
CA GLY A 164 -9.25 27.08 -10.58
C GLY A 164 -10.53 27.76 -10.12
N GLN A 165 -10.71 28.98 -10.60
CA GLN A 165 -11.84 29.89 -10.44
C GLN A 165 -13.19 29.20 -10.19
N GLY A 166 -13.88 29.72 -9.20
CA GLY A 166 -15.26 29.48 -8.77
C GLY A 166 -16.24 28.88 -9.78
N VAL A 167 -16.43 27.59 -9.68
CA VAL A 167 -17.68 27.00 -10.10
C VAL A 167 -18.44 26.67 -8.82
N ASN A 168 -19.52 27.44 -8.60
CA ASN A 168 -20.34 27.35 -7.41
C ASN A 168 -20.83 25.91 -7.24
N PHE A 169 -20.45 25.23 -6.16
CA PHE A 169 -20.84 23.85 -5.85
C PHE A 169 -22.37 23.64 -5.89
N LEU A 170 -23.12 24.73 -5.72
CA LEU A 170 -24.59 24.73 -5.82
C LEU A 170 -25.10 24.45 -7.24
N VAL A 171 -24.35 24.85 -8.27
CA VAL A 171 -24.78 24.68 -9.67
C VAL A 171 -24.61 23.22 -10.12
N ILE A 172 -23.60 22.52 -9.63
CA ILE A 172 -23.37 21.10 -9.98
C ILE A 172 -24.44 20.18 -9.37
N VAL A 173 -24.89 20.47 -8.14
CA VAL A 173 -25.95 19.70 -7.49
C VAL A 173 -27.30 19.89 -8.22
N LEU A 174 -27.59 21.10 -8.70
CA LEU A 174 -28.82 21.40 -9.42
C LEU A 174 -28.90 20.76 -10.82
N VAL A 175 -27.77 20.69 -11.54
CA VAL A 175 -27.69 20.04 -12.87
C VAL A 175 -27.86 18.52 -12.75
N VAL A 176 -27.33 17.89 -11.72
CA VAL A 176 -27.46 16.43 -11.48
C VAL A 176 -28.91 16.07 -11.12
N ILE A 177 -29.60 16.89 -10.32
CA ILE A 177 -31.02 16.67 -9.96
C ILE A 177 -31.95 16.83 -11.18
N VAL A 178 -31.69 17.79 -12.06
CA VAL A 178 -32.49 18.00 -13.28
C VAL A 178 -32.27 16.87 -14.28
N LEU A 179 -31.04 16.34 -14.42
CA LEU A 179 -30.77 15.21 -15.33
C LEU A 179 -31.36 13.88 -14.84
N ILE A 180 -31.45 13.67 -13.52
CA ILE A 180 -32.11 12.47 -12.97
C ILE A 180 -33.63 12.57 -13.08
N GLY A 181 -34.22 13.77 -12.95
CA GLY A 181 -35.65 13.99 -13.10
C GLY A 181 -36.18 13.81 -14.53
N LEU A 182 -35.35 13.97 -15.56
CA LEU A 182 -35.70 13.79 -16.96
C LEU A 182 -35.60 12.32 -17.45
N LEU A 183 -35.07 11.42 -16.65
CA LEU A 183 -34.95 9.99 -16.98
C LEU A 183 -36.13 9.14 -16.41
N TYR A 184 -37.04 9.78 -15.68
CA TYR A 184 -38.20 9.11 -15.06
C TYR A 184 -39.55 9.77 -15.44
N LEU A 185 -39.60 10.56 -16.53
CA LEU A 185 -40.80 11.00 -17.23
C LEU A 185 -40.81 10.42 -18.66
#